data_04734d9fc075abc55af4ae575362d823
#
_entry.id   04734d9fc075abc55af4ae575362d823
#
_cell.length_a   1.000
_cell.length_b   1.000
_cell.length_c   1.000
_cell.angle_alpha   90.00
_cell.angle_beta   90.00
_cell.angle_gamma   90.00
#
_symmetry.space_group_name_H-M   'P 1'
#
loop_
_entity.id
_entity.type
_entity.pdbx_description
1 polymer ?
#
loop_
_entity_poly.entity_id
_entity_poly.type
_entity_poly.pdbx_seq_one_letter_code
_entity_poly.pdbx_strand_id
1 'polypeptide(L)'
;MKLITIDLDGTLLSRNKMISKENAEAIQKCQEQGHVVAICTGRSLVDIERLLLEADLQCPIIAENGALIYVDQKMMKRYPIQNTHAFEIVEYLEQNRMYYQLYTDRGVYVPAYGEESVNHEIEWIKRSNKDIDQQELEVIAALYLEHTAFHITESCKSILEEEIYVHKLLPFSYNEEKLQKLKMHFQHNTELAITASYWHNLEINHCDAQKGNGLYTLAEHLNIPVVNTVAIGDGLNDISMMEKAHISIAMGNAVDEIKR
;
A
#
# COMPACT_ATOMS: atom_id res chain seq x y z
N MET A 1 19.71 -16.24 13.18
CA MET A 1 18.63 -15.98 12.21
C MET A 1 18.02 -14.60 12.51
N LYS A 2 17.83 -13.74 11.52
CA LYS A 2 17.14 -12.46 11.62
C LYS A 2 15.96 -12.44 10.66
N LEU A 3 14.92 -11.66 10.96
CA LEU A 3 13.88 -11.26 10.02
C LEU A 3 14.19 -9.85 9.54
N ILE A 4 14.30 -9.67 8.23
CA ILE A 4 14.55 -8.38 7.56
C ILE A 4 13.31 -8.07 6.73
N THR A 5 12.55 -7.04 7.11
CA THR A 5 11.41 -6.55 6.34
C THR A 5 11.84 -5.36 5.48
N ILE A 6 11.52 -5.40 4.20
CA ILE A 6 11.96 -4.37 3.24
C ILE A 6 10.72 -3.84 2.50
N ASP A 7 10.58 -2.52 2.48
CA ASP A 7 9.60 -1.87 1.61
C ASP A 7 10.01 -1.95 0.13
N LEU A 8 9.07 -1.76 -0.79
CA LEU A 8 9.31 -1.83 -2.22
C LEU A 8 9.58 -0.45 -2.84
N ASP A 9 8.59 0.44 -2.80
CA ASP A 9 8.60 1.69 -3.55
C ASP A 9 9.48 2.75 -2.85
N GLY A 10 10.54 3.18 -3.52
CA GLY A 10 11.53 4.08 -2.91
C GLY A 10 12.60 3.35 -2.11
N THR A 11 12.44 2.05 -1.86
CA THR A 11 13.36 1.24 -1.04
C THR A 11 14.02 0.13 -1.86
N LEU A 12 13.34 -0.98 -2.15
CA LEU A 12 13.92 -2.12 -2.87
C LEU A 12 13.91 -1.94 -4.38
N LEU A 13 12.87 -1.26 -4.91
CA LEU A 13 12.71 -1.07 -6.35
C LEU A 13 13.62 0.02 -6.90
N SER A 14 14.20 -0.27 -8.07
CA SER A 14 14.92 0.70 -8.89
C SER A 14 13.95 1.75 -9.49
N ARG A 15 14.51 2.77 -10.15
CA ARG A 15 13.72 3.78 -10.88
C ARG A 15 12.79 3.18 -11.95
N ASN A 16 13.14 2.01 -12.49
CA ASN A 16 12.35 1.28 -13.48
C ASN A 16 11.25 0.41 -12.84
N LYS A 17 10.99 0.58 -11.53
CA LYS A 17 9.99 -0.20 -10.76
C LYS A 17 10.23 -1.71 -10.76
N MET A 18 11.50 -2.12 -10.87
CA MET A 18 11.95 -3.51 -10.86
C MET A 18 12.93 -3.75 -9.71
N ILE A 19 13.00 -4.98 -9.20
CA ILE A 19 14.08 -5.39 -8.29
C ILE A 19 15.36 -5.52 -9.13
N SER A 20 16.41 -4.78 -8.77
CA SER A 20 17.67 -4.87 -9.51
C SER A 20 18.38 -6.20 -9.23
N LYS A 21 19.26 -6.61 -10.15
CA LYS A 21 20.04 -7.82 -9.97
C LYS A 21 20.89 -7.79 -8.71
N GLU A 22 21.48 -6.63 -8.40
CA GLU A 22 22.30 -6.43 -7.19
C GLU A 22 21.46 -6.62 -5.91
N ASN A 23 20.23 -6.09 -5.90
CA ASN A 23 19.31 -6.24 -4.78
C ASN A 23 18.85 -7.71 -4.64
N ALA A 24 18.54 -8.37 -5.75
CA ALA A 24 18.18 -9.79 -5.74
C ALA A 24 19.31 -10.67 -5.20
N GLU A 25 20.56 -10.47 -5.67
CA GLU A 25 21.74 -11.18 -5.16
C GLU A 25 21.99 -10.90 -3.67
N ALA A 26 21.75 -9.68 -3.20
CA ALA A 26 21.89 -9.35 -1.78
C ALA A 26 20.84 -10.09 -0.92
N ILE A 27 19.58 -10.17 -1.38
CA ILE A 27 18.52 -10.93 -0.72
C ILE A 27 18.90 -12.42 -0.66
N GLN A 28 19.31 -13.02 -1.78
CA GLN A 28 19.74 -14.42 -1.85
C GLN A 28 20.89 -14.72 -0.88
N LYS A 29 21.91 -13.86 -0.83
CA LYS A 29 23.02 -13.99 0.13
C LYS A 29 22.57 -13.93 1.59
N CYS A 30 21.59 -13.08 1.93
CA CYS A 30 21.01 -13.05 3.28
C CYS A 30 20.30 -14.37 3.60
N GLN A 31 19.55 -14.92 2.64
CA GLN A 31 18.84 -16.18 2.79
C GLN A 31 19.81 -17.37 2.93
N GLU A 32 20.89 -17.41 2.14
CA GLU A 32 21.96 -18.41 2.26
C GLU A 32 22.65 -18.42 3.63
N GLN A 33 22.70 -17.24 4.28
CA GLN A 33 23.22 -17.10 5.66
C GLN A 33 22.19 -17.48 6.73
N GLY A 34 21.02 -18.00 6.34
CA GLY A 34 19.95 -18.42 7.24
C GLY A 34 19.13 -17.27 7.81
N HIS A 35 19.11 -16.11 7.16
CA HIS A 35 18.20 -15.02 7.49
C HIS A 35 16.92 -15.11 6.67
N VAL A 36 15.82 -14.56 7.18
CA VAL A 36 14.55 -14.41 6.46
C VAL A 36 14.46 -12.98 5.96
N VAL A 37 14.26 -12.81 4.66
CA VAL A 37 13.96 -11.51 4.04
C VAL A 37 12.52 -11.53 3.61
N ALA A 38 11.71 -10.58 4.09
CA ALA A 38 10.29 -10.45 3.78
C ALA A 38 10.02 -9.11 3.09
N ILE A 39 9.15 -9.13 2.09
CA ILE A 39 8.62 -7.92 1.45
C ILE A 39 7.49 -7.35 2.30
N CYS A 40 7.50 -6.02 2.54
CA CYS A 40 6.49 -5.34 3.37
C CYS A 40 6.04 -4.04 2.69
N THR A 41 4.89 -4.05 2.00
CA THR A 41 4.49 -2.97 1.10
C THR A 41 2.99 -2.70 1.10
N GLY A 42 2.60 -1.51 0.62
CA GLY A 42 1.20 -1.17 0.34
C GLY A 42 0.65 -1.76 -0.97
N ARG A 43 1.50 -2.38 -1.81
CA ARG A 43 1.08 -2.99 -3.07
C ARG A 43 0.21 -4.23 -2.87
N SER A 44 -0.54 -4.57 -3.95
CA SER A 44 -1.34 -5.80 -3.99
C SER A 44 -0.44 -7.05 -4.00
N LEU A 45 -1.00 -8.17 -3.53
CA LEU A 45 -0.29 -9.45 -3.55
C LEU A 45 0.16 -9.81 -4.97
N VAL A 46 -0.72 -9.63 -5.97
CA VAL A 46 -0.43 -9.98 -7.38
C VAL A 46 0.76 -9.20 -7.93
N ASP A 47 0.87 -7.90 -7.60
CA ASP A 47 2.01 -7.08 -8.03
C ASP A 47 3.32 -7.57 -7.40
N ILE A 48 3.27 -7.94 -6.11
CA ILE A 48 4.46 -8.44 -5.40
C ILE A 48 4.91 -9.78 -5.95
N GLU A 49 3.99 -10.71 -6.16
CA GLU A 49 4.29 -12.05 -6.70
C GLU A 49 4.93 -11.94 -8.09
N ARG A 50 4.43 -11.05 -8.95
CA ARG A 50 5.03 -10.77 -10.26
C ARG A 50 6.47 -10.27 -10.12
N LEU A 51 6.72 -9.27 -9.25
CA LEU A 51 8.06 -8.71 -9.04
C LEU A 51 9.05 -9.75 -8.49
N LEU A 52 8.61 -10.60 -7.57
CA LEU A 52 9.43 -11.67 -7.01
C LEU A 52 9.73 -12.74 -8.07
N LEU A 53 8.74 -13.12 -8.88
CA LEU A 53 8.93 -14.08 -9.98
C LEU A 53 9.93 -13.56 -11.01
N GLU A 54 9.82 -12.29 -11.43
CA GLU A 54 10.73 -11.64 -12.37
C GLU A 54 12.16 -11.54 -11.84
N ALA A 55 12.33 -11.46 -10.52
CA ALA A 55 13.64 -11.41 -9.85
C ALA A 55 14.19 -12.78 -9.41
N ASP A 56 13.47 -13.87 -9.67
CA ASP A 56 13.79 -15.24 -9.20
C ASP A 56 14.00 -15.29 -7.68
N LEU A 57 13.08 -14.68 -6.94
CA LEU A 57 13.09 -14.60 -5.48
C LEU A 57 11.88 -15.29 -4.86
N GLN A 58 12.10 -15.90 -3.69
CA GLN A 58 11.04 -16.39 -2.81
C GLN A 58 11.17 -15.73 -1.44
N CYS A 59 10.17 -14.94 -1.05
CA CYS A 59 10.15 -14.23 0.21
C CYS A 59 8.76 -14.34 0.84
N PRO A 60 8.65 -14.37 2.17
CA PRO A 60 7.40 -14.02 2.84
C PRO A 60 6.93 -12.63 2.45
N ILE A 61 5.61 -12.45 2.40
CA ILE A 61 5.00 -11.21 1.91
C ILE A 61 4.08 -10.63 2.98
N ILE A 62 4.24 -9.35 3.27
CA ILE A 62 3.33 -8.51 4.03
C ILE A 62 2.79 -7.48 3.02
N ALA A 63 1.61 -7.77 2.47
CA ALA A 63 0.97 -6.97 1.42
C ALA A 63 -0.06 -5.99 1.97
N GLU A 64 -0.41 -4.99 1.17
CA GLU A 64 -1.51 -4.06 1.43
C GLU A 64 -1.42 -3.41 2.82
N ASN A 65 -0.20 -2.95 3.19
CA ASN A 65 0.17 -2.38 4.48
C ASN A 65 0.02 -3.35 5.68
N GLY A 66 0.05 -4.65 5.47
CA GLY A 66 -0.12 -5.65 6.52
C GLY A 66 -1.52 -6.25 6.58
N ALA A 67 -2.42 -5.87 5.67
CA ALA A 67 -3.75 -6.50 5.57
C ALA A 67 -3.66 -7.99 5.21
N LEU A 68 -2.63 -8.39 4.47
CA LEU A 68 -2.39 -9.76 4.06
C LEU A 68 -0.95 -10.18 4.41
N ILE A 69 -0.81 -11.36 4.99
CA ILE A 69 0.49 -11.96 5.31
C ILE A 69 0.55 -13.35 4.69
N TYR A 70 1.57 -13.57 3.85
CA TYR A 70 1.82 -14.82 3.15
C TYR A 70 3.17 -15.40 3.51
N VAL A 71 3.19 -16.71 3.77
CA VAL A 71 4.41 -17.49 4.00
C VAL A 71 4.30 -18.76 3.16
N ASP A 72 5.36 -19.13 2.45
CA ASP A 72 5.39 -20.30 1.58
C ASP A 72 4.20 -20.39 0.62
N GLN A 73 3.85 -19.26 0.00
CA GLN A 73 2.73 -19.11 -0.94
C GLN A 73 1.34 -19.43 -0.33
N LYS A 74 1.24 -19.39 1.00
CA LYS A 74 -0.03 -19.61 1.72
C LYS A 74 -0.39 -18.39 2.54
N MET A 75 -1.67 -18.04 2.51
CA MET A 75 -2.18 -16.99 3.38
C MET A 75 -2.12 -17.45 4.82
N MET A 76 -1.31 -16.75 5.62
CA MET A 76 -1.17 -16.98 7.04
C MET A 76 -2.17 -16.15 7.85
N LYS A 77 -2.35 -14.88 7.48
CA LYS A 77 -3.21 -13.95 8.20
C LYS A 77 -3.84 -12.94 7.23
N ARG A 78 -5.07 -12.53 7.58
CA ARG A 78 -5.83 -11.47 6.89
C ARG A 78 -6.45 -10.55 7.94
N TYR A 79 -6.43 -9.25 7.67
CA TYR A 79 -7.10 -8.21 8.44
C TYR A 79 -8.04 -7.43 7.53
N PRO A 80 -9.27 -7.91 7.28
CA PRO A 80 -10.21 -7.23 6.40
C PRO A 80 -10.88 -6.05 7.11
N ILE A 81 -11.19 -5.01 6.36
CA ILE A 81 -12.13 -3.97 6.79
C ILE A 81 -13.52 -4.59 6.87
N GLN A 82 -14.27 -4.32 7.91
CA GLN A 82 -15.66 -4.77 8.00
C GLN A 82 -16.49 -4.17 6.85
N ASN A 83 -17.36 -4.99 6.24
CA ASN A 83 -18.15 -4.56 5.07
C ASN A 83 -19.00 -3.32 5.36
N THR A 84 -19.51 -3.15 6.59
CA THR A 84 -20.24 -1.94 7.01
C THR A 84 -19.38 -0.69 6.89
N HIS A 85 -18.13 -0.72 7.37
CA HIS A 85 -17.21 0.42 7.24
C HIS A 85 -16.78 0.64 5.80
N ALA A 86 -16.49 -0.44 5.06
CA ALA A 86 -16.18 -0.34 3.64
C ALA A 86 -17.32 0.32 2.86
N PHE A 87 -18.57 -0.03 3.17
CA PHE A 87 -19.74 0.57 2.55
C PHE A 87 -19.86 2.07 2.85
N GLU A 88 -19.70 2.48 4.10
CA GLU A 88 -19.73 3.89 4.51
C GLU A 88 -18.65 4.72 3.79
N ILE A 89 -17.43 4.15 3.67
CA ILE A 89 -16.31 4.81 2.97
C ILE A 89 -16.62 4.93 1.48
N VAL A 90 -17.04 3.83 0.83
CA VAL A 90 -17.40 3.82 -0.60
C VAL A 90 -18.54 4.80 -0.87
N GLU A 91 -19.57 4.84 -0.01
CA GLU A 91 -20.68 5.78 -0.15
C GLU A 91 -20.19 7.24 -0.09
N TYR A 92 -19.32 7.58 0.86
CA TYR A 92 -18.71 8.91 0.94
C TYR A 92 -17.91 9.26 -0.32
N LEU A 93 -17.09 8.34 -0.81
CA LEU A 93 -16.25 8.54 -1.99
C LEU A 93 -17.10 8.74 -3.26
N GLU A 94 -18.13 7.93 -3.45
CA GLU A 94 -19.04 8.05 -4.60
C GLU A 94 -19.88 9.34 -4.56
N GLN A 95 -20.40 9.73 -3.39
CA GLN A 95 -21.15 10.99 -3.22
C GLN A 95 -20.28 12.22 -3.54
N ASN A 96 -18.98 12.15 -3.25
CA ASN A 96 -18.03 13.24 -3.54
C ASN A 96 -17.32 13.08 -4.89
N ARG A 97 -17.71 12.08 -5.72
CA ARG A 97 -17.09 11.74 -7.00
C ARG A 97 -15.56 11.69 -6.92
N MET A 98 -15.03 11.07 -5.86
CA MET A 98 -13.60 10.85 -5.72
C MET A 98 -13.20 9.54 -6.42
N TYR A 99 -12.07 9.56 -7.11
CA TYR A 99 -11.49 8.30 -7.59
C TYR A 99 -10.96 7.48 -6.42
N TYR A 100 -11.14 6.17 -6.48
CA TYR A 100 -10.58 5.25 -5.50
C TYR A 100 -10.40 3.85 -6.08
N GLN A 101 -9.56 3.07 -5.44
CA GLN A 101 -9.38 1.64 -5.70
C GLN A 101 -9.86 0.86 -4.48
N LEU A 102 -10.73 -0.12 -4.68
CA LEU A 102 -11.23 -1.04 -3.67
C LEU A 102 -10.49 -2.38 -3.82
N TYR A 103 -9.58 -2.67 -2.92
CA TYR A 103 -8.79 -3.90 -2.90
C TYR A 103 -9.53 -4.99 -2.16
N THR A 104 -9.72 -6.13 -2.81
CA THR A 104 -10.49 -7.26 -2.28
C THR A 104 -9.80 -8.59 -2.56
N ASP A 105 -10.31 -9.67 -1.99
CA ASP A 105 -9.84 -11.03 -2.30
C ASP A 105 -10.23 -11.54 -3.70
N ARG A 106 -11.01 -10.76 -4.46
CA ARG A 106 -11.39 -11.05 -5.85
C ARG A 106 -10.76 -10.10 -6.88
N GLY A 107 -9.84 -9.24 -6.44
CA GLY A 107 -9.18 -8.25 -7.28
C GLY A 107 -9.45 -6.81 -6.85
N VAL A 108 -9.04 -5.86 -7.68
CA VAL A 108 -9.19 -4.44 -7.42
C VAL A 108 -10.32 -3.87 -8.26
N TYR A 109 -11.28 -3.23 -7.61
CA TYR A 109 -12.42 -2.59 -8.26
C TYR A 109 -12.24 -1.08 -8.27
N VAL A 110 -12.64 -0.44 -9.38
CA VAL A 110 -12.61 1.02 -9.56
C VAL A 110 -13.92 1.54 -10.11
N PRO A 111 -14.36 2.75 -9.72
CA PRO A 111 -15.60 3.31 -10.25
C PRO A 111 -15.45 3.72 -11.71
N ALA A 112 -16.47 3.48 -12.53
CA ALA A 112 -16.49 3.81 -13.96
C ALA A 112 -16.27 5.31 -14.23
N TYR A 113 -16.70 6.18 -13.32
CA TYR A 113 -16.48 7.64 -13.40
C TYR A 113 -15.06 8.08 -13.00
N GLY A 114 -14.21 7.14 -12.58
CA GLY A 114 -12.92 7.46 -11.93
C GLY A 114 -11.98 8.28 -12.81
N GLU A 115 -11.78 7.85 -14.05
CA GLU A 115 -10.93 8.56 -15.01
C GLU A 115 -11.44 9.98 -15.29
N GLU A 116 -12.75 10.13 -15.48
CA GLU A 116 -13.40 11.45 -15.68
C GLU A 116 -13.14 12.38 -14.49
N SER A 117 -13.27 11.85 -13.27
CA SER A 117 -13.06 12.64 -12.04
C SER A 117 -11.61 13.12 -11.91
N VAL A 118 -10.63 12.25 -12.18
CA VAL A 118 -9.20 12.61 -12.15
C VAL A 118 -8.89 13.65 -13.22
N ASN A 119 -9.38 13.45 -14.44
CA ASN A 119 -9.19 14.41 -15.55
C ASN A 119 -9.80 15.78 -15.23
N HIS A 120 -10.96 15.84 -14.58
CA HIS A 120 -11.56 17.11 -14.14
C HIS A 120 -10.66 17.83 -13.11
N GLU A 121 -10.03 17.11 -12.18
CA GLU A 121 -9.13 17.70 -11.21
C GLU A 121 -7.83 18.22 -11.88
N ILE A 122 -7.28 17.48 -12.84
CA ILE A 122 -6.13 17.94 -13.63
C ILE A 122 -6.48 19.24 -14.37
N GLU A 123 -7.63 19.31 -15.05
CA GLU A 123 -8.08 20.52 -15.75
C GLU A 123 -8.31 21.70 -14.80
N TRP A 124 -8.83 21.44 -13.62
CA TRP A 124 -9.02 22.48 -12.59
C TRP A 124 -7.68 23.04 -12.12
N ILE A 125 -6.67 22.19 -11.86
CA ILE A 125 -5.33 22.62 -11.48
C ILE A 125 -4.68 23.45 -12.60
N LYS A 126 -4.73 22.96 -13.85
CA LYS A 126 -4.20 23.66 -15.02
C LYS A 126 -4.74 25.09 -15.14
N ARG A 127 -6.01 25.31 -14.78
CA ARG A 127 -6.64 26.66 -14.78
C ARG A 127 -6.27 27.51 -13.58
N SER A 128 -6.04 26.89 -12.43
CA SER A 128 -5.83 27.55 -11.14
C SER A 128 -4.35 27.88 -10.88
N ASN A 129 -3.43 27.08 -11.38
CA ASN A 129 -1.99 27.23 -11.17
C ASN A 129 -1.21 26.91 -12.45
N LYS A 130 -0.66 27.95 -13.09
CA LYS A 130 0.06 27.83 -14.36
C LYS A 130 1.50 27.33 -14.22
N ASP A 131 2.03 27.28 -13.01
CA ASP A 131 3.42 26.91 -12.73
C ASP A 131 3.60 25.40 -12.38
N ILE A 132 2.49 24.64 -12.36
CA ILE A 132 2.56 23.18 -12.14
C ILE A 132 3.00 22.47 -13.42
N ASP A 133 3.93 21.54 -13.28
CA ASP A 133 4.33 20.64 -14.35
C ASP A 133 3.17 19.70 -14.71
N GLN A 134 2.56 19.96 -15.87
CA GLN A 134 1.42 19.18 -16.36
C GLN A 134 1.78 17.74 -16.68
N GLN A 135 3.01 17.50 -17.16
CA GLN A 135 3.48 16.16 -17.47
C GLN A 135 3.60 15.31 -16.18
N GLU A 136 4.05 15.93 -15.09
CA GLU A 136 4.11 15.25 -13.80
C GLU A 136 2.73 14.81 -13.31
N LEU A 137 1.70 15.67 -13.41
CA LEU A 137 0.33 15.30 -13.05
C LEU A 137 -0.20 14.15 -13.90
N GLU A 138 0.01 14.19 -15.21
CA GLU A 138 -0.45 13.11 -16.12
C GLU A 138 0.28 11.79 -15.84
N VAL A 139 1.57 11.81 -15.56
CA VAL A 139 2.35 10.62 -15.18
C VAL A 139 1.85 10.03 -13.87
N ILE A 140 1.59 10.88 -12.86
CA ILE A 140 1.04 10.41 -11.58
C ILE A 140 -0.36 9.82 -11.79
N ALA A 141 -1.26 10.50 -12.54
CA ALA A 141 -2.59 9.98 -12.80
C ALA A 141 -2.56 8.60 -13.50
N ALA A 142 -1.67 8.43 -14.49
CA ALA A 142 -1.49 7.17 -15.20
C ALA A 142 -1.13 6.02 -14.25
N LEU A 143 -0.31 6.26 -13.21
CA LEU A 143 0.04 5.24 -12.22
C LEU A 143 -1.18 4.71 -11.44
N TYR A 144 -2.23 5.51 -11.32
CA TYR A 144 -3.46 5.11 -10.61
C TYR A 144 -4.56 4.61 -11.55
N LEU A 145 -4.59 5.07 -12.79
CA LEU A 145 -5.66 4.77 -13.75
C LEU A 145 -5.32 3.61 -14.69
N GLU A 146 -4.05 3.45 -15.05
CA GLU A 146 -3.61 2.46 -16.04
C GLU A 146 -3.23 1.14 -15.37
N HIS A 147 -4.21 0.31 -15.02
CA HIS A 147 -3.98 -1.05 -14.57
C HIS A 147 -4.86 -2.03 -15.34
N THR A 148 -4.24 -2.95 -16.08
CA THR A 148 -4.95 -3.96 -16.90
C THR A 148 -5.74 -4.97 -16.08
N ALA A 149 -5.52 -5.01 -14.76
CA ALA A 149 -6.16 -5.94 -13.83
C ALA A 149 -7.32 -5.33 -13.03
N PHE A 150 -7.74 -4.08 -13.30
CA PHE A 150 -8.86 -3.47 -12.59
C PHE A 150 -10.21 -3.92 -13.12
N HIS A 151 -11.13 -4.18 -12.20
CA HIS A 151 -12.54 -4.41 -12.50
C HIS A 151 -13.29 -3.06 -12.42
N ILE A 152 -13.73 -2.56 -13.59
CA ILE A 152 -14.50 -1.31 -13.65
C ILE A 152 -15.96 -1.62 -13.33
N THR A 153 -16.55 -0.84 -12.40
CA THR A 153 -17.95 -0.98 -12.00
C THR A 153 -18.63 0.37 -11.88
N GLU A 154 -19.95 0.41 -12.11
CA GLU A 154 -20.77 1.63 -11.91
C GLU A 154 -20.77 2.09 -10.44
N SER A 155 -20.81 1.13 -9.51
CA SER A 155 -20.71 1.39 -8.07
C SER A 155 -20.07 0.19 -7.37
N CYS A 156 -19.05 0.45 -6.54
CA CYS A 156 -18.47 -0.61 -5.71
C CYS A 156 -19.37 -1.02 -4.54
N LYS A 157 -20.47 -0.30 -4.26
CA LYS A 157 -21.44 -0.74 -3.25
C LYS A 157 -22.06 -2.09 -3.59
N SER A 158 -22.35 -2.34 -4.88
CA SER A 158 -22.89 -3.63 -5.32
C SER A 158 -21.94 -4.81 -5.06
N ILE A 159 -20.63 -4.56 -5.11
CA ILE A 159 -19.61 -5.57 -4.80
C ILE A 159 -19.60 -5.90 -3.31
N LEU A 160 -19.84 -4.91 -2.46
CA LEU A 160 -19.89 -5.08 -0.99
C LEU A 160 -21.15 -5.80 -0.48
N GLU A 161 -22.18 -5.95 -1.31
CA GLU A 161 -23.36 -6.76 -1.02
C GLU A 161 -23.08 -8.27 -1.15
N GLU A 162 -21.99 -8.63 -1.82
CA GLU A 162 -21.53 -10.02 -1.93
C GLU A 162 -20.68 -10.44 -0.73
N GLU A 163 -20.46 -11.74 -0.58
CA GLU A 163 -19.49 -12.27 0.39
C GLU A 163 -18.06 -12.02 -0.14
N ILE A 164 -17.45 -10.94 0.32
CA ILE A 164 -16.15 -10.45 -0.12
C ILE A 164 -15.35 -9.93 1.07
N TYR A 165 -14.03 -10.04 1.01
CA TYR A 165 -13.13 -9.45 1.99
C TYR A 165 -12.46 -8.20 1.42
N VAL A 166 -12.70 -7.07 2.05
CA VAL A 166 -12.07 -5.79 1.70
C VAL A 166 -10.78 -5.64 2.49
N HIS A 167 -9.67 -5.45 1.80
CA HIS A 167 -8.34 -5.34 2.42
C HIS A 167 -7.90 -3.89 2.56
N LYS A 168 -8.20 -3.06 1.56
CA LYS A 168 -7.79 -1.66 1.50
C LYS A 168 -8.71 -0.85 0.60
N LEU A 169 -8.93 0.41 0.95
CA LEU A 169 -9.39 1.43 0.01
C LEU A 169 -8.26 2.44 -0.20
N LEU A 170 -8.05 2.82 -1.45
CA LEU A 170 -7.05 3.80 -1.84
C LEU A 170 -7.72 4.96 -2.58
N PRO A 171 -8.25 5.96 -1.86
CA PRO A 171 -8.73 7.21 -2.45
C PRO A 171 -7.57 8.02 -3.02
N PHE A 172 -7.80 8.60 -4.18
CA PHE A 172 -6.87 9.49 -4.86
C PHE A 172 -7.56 10.79 -5.25
N SER A 173 -6.89 11.90 -5.05
CA SER A 173 -7.33 13.23 -5.50
C SER A 173 -6.16 14.21 -5.51
N TYR A 174 -6.07 15.03 -6.52
CA TYR A 174 -5.18 16.19 -6.52
C TYR A 174 -5.71 17.36 -5.66
N ASN A 175 -6.93 17.27 -5.19
CA ASN A 175 -7.49 18.24 -4.26
C ASN A 175 -7.26 17.78 -2.82
N GLU A 176 -6.20 18.31 -2.18
CA GLU A 176 -5.86 17.99 -0.80
C GLU A 176 -7.03 18.22 0.18
N GLU A 177 -7.87 19.23 -0.07
CA GLU A 177 -9.02 19.52 0.80
C GLU A 177 -10.02 18.37 0.80
N LYS A 178 -10.23 17.70 -0.35
CA LYS A 178 -11.09 16.50 -0.42
C LYS A 178 -10.52 15.36 0.43
N LEU A 179 -9.20 15.10 0.33
CA LEU A 179 -8.53 14.06 1.11
C LEU A 179 -8.55 14.38 2.61
N GLN A 180 -8.34 15.64 2.99
CA GLN A 180 -8.42 16.06 4.39
C GLN A 180 -9.84 15.92 4.95
N LYS A 181 -10.88 16.29 4.20
CA LYS A 181 -12.27 16.10 4.60
C LYS A 181 -12.61 14.61 4.80
N LEU A 182 -12.17 13.75 3.89
CA LEU A 182 -12.32 12.31 4.00
C LEU A 182 -11.64 11.80 5.27
N LYS A 183 -10.38 12.18 5.50
CA LYS A 183 -9.62 11.80 6.69
C LYS A 183 -10.31 12.26 7.98
N MET A 184 -10.74 13.52 8.04
CA MET A 184 -11.45 14.07 9.19
C MET A 184 -12.78 13.35 9.47
N HIS A 185 -13.48 12.92 8.42
CA HIS A 185 -14.75 12.21 8.55
C HIS A 185 -14.60 10.86 9.23
N PHE A 186 -13.54 10.12 8.90
CA PHE A 186 -13.33 8.76 9.40
C PHE A 186 -12.26 8.63 10.50
N GLN A 187 -11.53 9.69 10.87
CA GLN A 187 -10.41 9.63 11.83
C GLN A 187 -10.80 9.14 13.24
N HIS A 188 -12.07 9.24 13.61
CA HIS A 188 -12.55 8.78 14.93
C HIS A 188 -12.98 7.31 14.93
N ASN A 189 -13.00 6.65 13.76
CA ASN A 189 -13.28 5.23 13.68
C ASN A 189 -12.01 4.45 14.08
N THR A 190 -12.01 3.89 15.28
CA THR A 190 -10.86 3.17 15.85
C THR A 190 -10.59 1.82 15.19
N GLU A 191 -11.50 1.33 14.34
CA GLU A 191 -11.30 0.10 13.57
C GLU A 191 -10.59 0.35 12.24
N LEU A 192 -10.30 1.62 11.89
CA LEU A 192 -9.63 2.00 10.67
C LEU A 192 -8.24 2.59 10.95
N ALA A 193 -7.27 2.24 10.11
CA ALA A 193 -5.99 2.92 9.98
C ALA A 193 -6.01 3.74 8.68
N ILE A 194 -5.81 5.05 8.79
CA ILE A 194 -5.78 5.98 7.65
C ILE A 194 -4.38 6.55 7.53
N THR A 195 -3.65 6.12 6.52
CA THR A 195 -2.29 6.55 6.21
C THR A 195 -2.22 7.20 4.83
N ALA A 196 -1.05 7.64 4.41
CA ALA A 196 -0.79 8.15 3.06
C ALA A 196 0.60 7.69 2.62
N SER A 197 0.74 7.33 1.34
CA SER A 197 2.05 7.08 0.72
C SER A 197 2.57 8.36 0.06
N TYR A 198 1.64 9.19 -0.45
CA TYR A 198 1.92 10.44 -1.14
C TYR A 198 0.89 11.51 -0.75
N TRP A 199 1.14 12.78 -1.09
CA TRP A 199 0.25 13.91 -0.79
C TRP A 199 -1.13 13.83 -1.47
N HIS A 200 -1.22 13.09 -2.58
CA HIS A 200 -2.42 12.95 -3.42
C HIS A 200 -3.22 11.67 -3.16
N ASN A 201 -2.90 10.90 -2.12
CA ASN A 201 -3.66 9.70 -1.77
C ASN A 201 -3.90 9.57 -0.26
N LEU A 202 -4.87 8.72 0.07
CA LEU A 202 -4.97 8.09 1.38
C LEU A 202 -5.00 6.57 1.18
N GLU A 203 -4.61 5.85 2.20
CA GLU A 203 -4.72 4.40 2.30
C GLU A 203 -5.50 4.07 3.55
N ILE A 204 -6.68 3.48 3.38
CA ILE A 204 -7.59 3.11 4.46
C ILE A 204 -7.59 1.61 4.60
N ASN A 205 -7.15 1.12 5.74
CA ASN A 205 -7.05 -0.29 6.08
C ASN A 205 -7.78 -0.57 7.41
N HIS A 206 -7.91 -1.84 7.78
CA HIS A 206 -8.25 -2.21 9.16
C HIS A 206 -7.17 -1.70 10.13
N CYS A 207 -7.52 -1.33 11.35
CA CYS A 207 -6.60 -0.75 12.34
C CYS A 207 -5.38 -1.64 12.63
N ASP A 208 -5.54 -2.96 12.57
CA ASP A 208 -4.46 -3.92 12.74
C ASP A 208 -3.63 -4.16 11.47
N ALA A 209 -4.12 -3.73 10.31
CA ALA A 209 -3.41 -3.82 9.04
C ALA A 209 -2.37 -2.69 8.94
N GLN A 210 -1.29 -2.84 9.65
CA GLN A 210 -0.13 -1.95 9.64
C GLN A 210 1.14 -2.75 9.38
N LYS A 211 2.09 -2.18 8.63
CA LYS A 211 3.36 -2.84 8.31
C LYS A 211 4.08 -3.38 9.55
N GLY A 212 4.04 -2.63 10.65
CA GLY A 212 4.63 -3.05 11.92
C GLY A 212 3.91 -4.21 12.60
N ASN A 213 2.59 -4.29 12.51
CA ASN A 213 1.84 -5.45 12.99
C ASN A 213 2.15 -6.68 12.12
N GLY A 214 2.28 -6.48 10.80
CA GLY A 214 2.71 -7.52 9.87
C GLY A 214 4.09 -8.08 10.22
N LEU A 215 5.05 -7.21 10.52
CA LEU A 215 6.39 -7.61 10.98
C LEU A 215 6.30 -8.47 12.25
N TYR A 216 5.57 -8.04 13.26
CA TYR A 216 5.42 -8.78 14.51
C TYR A 216 4.75 -10.13 14.30
N THR A 217 3.64 -10.15 13.56
CA THR A 217 2.90 -11.38 13.27
C THR A 217 3.78 -12.40 12.51
N LEU A 218 4.59 -11.92 11.55
CA LEU A 218 5.52 -12.76 10.82
C LEU A 218 6.68 -13.24 11.72
N ALA A 219 7.23 -12.37 12.56
CA ALA A 219 8.31 -12.72 13.49
C ALA A 219 7.84 -13.80 14.49
N GLU A 220 6.63 -13.66 15.05
CA GLU A 220 6.02 -14.64 15.95
C GLU A 220 5.83 -15.98 15.24
N HIS A 221 5.26 -15.98 14.03
CA HIS A 221 5.06 -17.20 13.24
C HIS A 221 6.37 -17.95 12.97
N LEU A 222 7.43 -17.22 12.67
CA LEU A 222 8.77 -17.78 12.38
C LEU A 222 9.59 -18.07 13.65
N ASN A 223 9.04 -17.82 14.84
CA ASN A 223 9.74 -17.91 16.12
C ASN A 223 11.03 -17.08 16.15
N ILE A 224 11.05 -15.90 15.54
CA ILE A 224 12.17 -14.96 15.54
C ILE A 224 11.90 -13.89 16.60
N PRO A 225 12.73 -13.78 17.65
CA PRO A 225 12.60 -12.73 18.67
C PRO A 225 12.69 -11.33 18.05
N VAL A 226 11.93 -10.37 18.57
CA VAL A 226 11.92 -8.97 18.08
C VAL A 226 13.32 -8.35 18.05
N VAL A 227 14.19 -8.69 19.01
CA VAL A 227 15.60 -8.27 19.03
C VAL A 227 16.39 -8.70 17.79
N ASN A 228 15.87 -9.60 17.00
CA ASN A 228 16.44 -10.08 15.74
C ASN A 228 15.67 -9.57 14.50
N THR A 229 14.88 -8.52 14.63
CA THR A 229 14.16 -7.91 13.49
C THR A 229 14.88 -6.67 12.96
N VAL A 230 14.78 -6.49 11.65
CA VAL A 230 15.30 -5.32 10.92
C VAL A 230 14.19 -4.81 10.01
N ALA A 231 13.98 -3.50 9.95
CA ALA A 231 13.08 -2.86 9.00
C ALA A 231 13.84 -1.87 8.12
N ILE A 232 13.53 -1.86 6.82
CA ILE A 232 14.13 -0.94 5.83
C ILE A 232 12.99 -0.26 5.07
N GLY A 233 12.96 1.08 5.05
CA GLY A 233 11.88 1.83 4.43
C GLY A 233 12.21 3.30 4.19
N ASP A 234 11.28 4.03 3.54
CA ASP A 234 11.45 5.44 3.19
C ASP A 234 10.19 6.30 3.35
N GLY A 235 9.00 5.69 3.42
CA GLY A 235 7.70 6.37 3.41
C GLY A 235 6.98 6.42 4.77
N LEU A 236 5.97 7.29 4.90
CA LEU A 236 5.20 7.45 6.14
C LEU A 236 4.50 6.15 6.58
N ASN A 237 4.12 5.29 5.65
CA ASN A 237 3.52 3.98 5.95
C ASN A 237 4.53 2.96 6.52
N ASP A 238 5.84 3.28 6.48
CA ASP A 238 6.90 2.46 7.08
C ASP A 238 7.13 2.75 8.55
N ILE A 239 6.68 3.90 9.06
CA ILE A 239 6.90 4.33 10.45
C ILE A 239 6.56 3.19 11.41
N SER A 240 5.39 2.57 11.23
CA SER A 240 4.94 1.51 12.15
C SER A 240 5.87 0.29 12.18
N MET A 241 6.49 -0.12 11.07
CA MET A 241 7.44 -1.23 11.08
C MET A 241 8.81 -0.80 11.61
N MET A 242 9.22 0.43 11.36
CA MET A 242 10.49 0.96 11.86
C MET A 242 10.46 1.18 13.38
N GLU A 243 9.35 1.65 13.94
CA GLU A 243 9.17 1.77 15.38
C GLU A 243 9.18 0.41 16.10
N LYS A 244 8.68 -0.64 15.44
CA LYS A 244 8.55 -1.98 16.03
C LYS A 244 9.75 -2.86 15.83
N ALA A 245 10.56 -2.64 14.81
CA ALA A 245 11.77 -3.39 14.57
C ALA A 245 12.86 -3.04 15.61
N HIS A 246 13.74 -3.99 15.90
CA HIS A 246 14.90 -3.74 16.75
C HIS A 246 15.96 -2.84 16.06
N ILE A 247 16.12 -3.01 14.75
CA ILE A 247 17.00 -2.17 13.92
C ILE A 247 16.16 -1.58 12.82
N SER A 248 16.23 -0.25 12.67
CA SER A 248 15.53 0.49 11.62
C SER A 248 16.55 1.18 10.72
N ILE A 249 16.37 1.05 9.41
CA ILE A 249 17.26 1.59 8.39
C ILE A 249 16.42 2.51 7.48
N ALA A 250 16.62 3.81 7.60
CA ALA A 250 16.04 4.79 6.70
C ALA A 250 16.83 4.87 5.39
N MET A 251 16.13 4.86 4.25
CA MET A 251 16.76 5.11 2.96
C MET A 251 17.26 6.55 2.84
N GLY A 252 18.26 6.81 1.99
CA GLY A 252 18.78 8.16 1.75
C GLY A 252 17.73 9.13 1.21
N ASN A 253 16.75 8.63 0.45
CA ASN A 253 15.59 9.36 -0.08
C ASN A 253 14.38 9.39 0.86
N ALA A 254 14.48 8.80 2.06
CA ALA A 254 13.36 8.76 3.00
C ALA A 254 12.89 10.17 3.39
N VAL A 255 11.60 10.28 3.73
CA VAL A 255 11.02 11.52 4.27
C VAL A 255 11.67 11.87 5.64
N ASP A 256 11.63 13.14 6.01
CA ASP A 256 12.33 13.61 7.23
C ASP A 256 11.80 12.95 8.51
N GLU A 257 10.53 12.58 8.55
CA GLU A 257 9.90 11.89 9.65
C GLU A 257 10.51 10.49 9.90
N ILE A 258 10.93 9.81 8.86
CA ILE A 258 11.60 8.50 8.92
C ILE A 258 13.07 8.62 9.35
N LYS A 259 13.74 9.73 9.01
CA LYS A 259 15.16 9.95 9.33
C LYS A 259 15.41 10.40 10.77
N ARG A 260 14.37 10.76 11.49
CA ARG A 260 14.43 11.20 12.91
C ARG A 260 14.33 10.04 13.87
#